data_bd83e50a1c7318cd9cba4c39dd775dd1
#
_entry.id   bd83e50a1c7318cd9cba4c39dd775dd1
#
_cell.length_a   1.000
_cell.length_b   1.000
_cell.length_c   1.000
_cell.angle_alpha   90.00
_cell.angle_beta   90.00
_cell.angle_gamma   90.00
#
_symmetry.space_group_name_H-M   'P 1'
#
loop_
_entity.id
_entity.type
_entity.pdbx_description
1 polymer ?
#
loop_
_entity_poly.entity_id
_entity_poly.type
_entity_poly.pdbx_seq_one_letter_code
_entity_poly.pdbx_strand_id
1 'polypeptide(L)'
;MYLGYIAAHTTKIALGTASIALTLRNPLHTAKAAASIDQLSGGRLLLGVASGDRPVEFPAFSVDPEKRGETFQENLNVIRQAHRTHFKPIRWSHGELLGADLVPKPTTREIPLFVTGHSRQSLDWIARESHGWINYPRPPKIQRLIVEDWRQETAKQCGAIYKPFLQSLY
;
A
#
# COMPACT_ATOMS: atom_id res chain seq x y z
N MET A 1 6.32 12.81 -6.46
CA MET A 1 7.44 13.70 -6.85
C MET A 1 8.45 13.89 -5.72
N TYR A 2 8.07 14.30 -4.50
CA TYR A 2 9.00 14.54 -3.39
C TYR A 2 9.90 13.34 -3.05
N LEU A 3 9.35 12.12 -2.99
CA LEU A 3 10.14 10.92 -2.72
C LEU A 3 11.20 10.65 -3.80
N GLY A 4 10.93 10.99 -5.07
CA GLY A 4 11.94 10.90 -6.13
C GLY A 4 13.12 11.86 -5.92
N TYR A 5 12.84 13.08 -5.44
CA TYR A 5 13.89 14.02 -5.05
C TYR A 5 14.73 13.49 -3.89
N ILE A 6 14.10 12.97 -2.84
CA ILE A 6 14.80 12.36 -1.70
C ILE A 6 15.61 11.13 -2.13
N ALA A 7 15.07 10.31 -3.05
CA ALA A 7 15.79 9.15 -3.59
C ALA A 7 17.13 9.54 -4.22
N ALA A 8 17.16 10.66 -4.95
CA ALA A 8 18.37 11.15 -5.61
C ALA A 8 19.42 11.70 -4.63
N HIS A 9 19.00 12.15 -3.44
CA HIS A 9 19.87 12.77 -2.43
C HIS A 9 20.23 11.85 -1.26
N THR A 10 19.77 10.60 -1.29
CA THR A 10 20.03 9.61 -0.24
C THR A 10 20.38 8.27 -0.83
N THR A 11 21.15 7.45 -0.09
CA THR A 11 21.62 6.14 -0.58
C THR A 11 21.22 4.97 0.32
N LYS A 12 20.90 5.20 1.59
CA LYS A 12 20.67 4.13 2.58
C LYS A 12 19.26 4.14 3.18
N ILE A 13 18.67 5.33 3.41
CA ILE A 13 17.39 5.44 4.09
C ILE A 13 16.26 4.85 3.25
N ALA A 14 15.37 4.09 3.87
CA ALA A 14 14.15 3.63 3.24
C ALA A 14 13.18 4.81 3.02
N LEU A 15 12.42 4.76 1.94
CA LEU A 15 11.50 5.81 1.53
C LEU A 15 10.07 5.29 1.63
N GLY A 16 9.27 5.85 2.51
CA GLY A 16 7.91 5.37 2.77
C GLY A 16 6.84 6.39 2.42
N THR A 17 5.69 5.92 1.94
CA THR A 17 4.45 6.69 1.94
C THR A 17 3.61 6.33 3.18
N ALA A 18 2.98 7.35 3.82
CA ALA A 18 2.13 7.08 5.00
C ALA A 18 0.91 8.03 5.00
N SER A 19 0.04 7.85 4.03
CA SER A 19 -0.10 6.82 3.01
C SER A 19 -0.72 7.34 1.70
N ILE A 20 -0.78 6.50 0.67
CA ILE A 20 -1.51 6.82 -0.56
C ILE A 20 -2.93 6.28 -0.42
N ALA A 21 -3.95 7.14 -0.55
CA ALA A 21 -5.34 6.72 -0.66
C ALA A 21 -5.58 6.11 -2.05
N LEU A 22 -5.64 4.77 -2.14
CA LEU A 22 -5.74 4.05 -3.40
C LEU A 22 -7.06 4.29 -4.10
N THR A 23 -8.14 4.51 -3.36
CA THR A 23 -9.48 4.70 -3.90
C THR A 23 -9.63 6.02 -4.66
N LEU A 24 -8.80 7.00 -4.34
CA LEU A 24 -8.80 8.33 -4.97
C LEU A 24 -7.86 8.43 -6.18
N ARG A 25 -7.31 7.31 -6.66
CA ARG A 25 -6.28 7.30 -7.70
C ARG A 25 -6.47 6.16 -8.68
N ASN A 26 -6.11 6.42 -9.93
CA ASN A 26 -5.98 5.32 -10.89
C ASN A 26 -4.86 4.36 -10.43
N PRO A 27 -5.13 3.05 -10.32
CA PRO A 27 -4.17 2.08 -9.82
C PRO A 27 -2.93 1.93 -10.71
N LEU A 28 -3.04 2.09 -12.02
CA LEU A 28 -1.90 2.03 -12.94
C LEU A 28 -0.96 3.22 -12.75
N HIS A 29 -1.48 4.44 -12.49
CA HIS A 29 -0.64 5.59 -12.16
C HIS A 29 0.13 5.37 -10.85
N THR A 30 -0.53 4.79 -9.85
CA THR A 30 0.11 4.45 -8.57
C THR A 30 1.18 3.37 -8.77
N ALA A 31 0.88 2.32 -9.52
CA ALA A 31 1.82 1.26 -9.84
C ALA A 31 3.06 1.80 -10.58
N LYS A 32 2.84 2.65 -11.58
CA LYS A 32 3.95 3.29 -12.35
C LYS A 32 4.81 4.17 -11.46
N ALA A 33 4.22 5.04 -10.67
CA ALA A 33 4.95 5.94 -9.79
C ALA A 33 5.75 5.17 -8.74
N ALA A 34 5.16 4.13 -8.13
CA ALA A 34 5.83 3.28 -7.16
C ALA A 34 7.03 2.56 -7.77
N ALA A 35 6.85 1.88 -8.90
CA ALA A 35 7.94 1.18 -9.59
C ALA A 35 9.07 2.15 -10.02
N SER A 36 8.71 3.36 -10.48
CA SER A 36 9.72 4.37 -10.87
C SER A 36 10.55 4.83 -9.67
N ILE A 37 9.91 5.11 -8.52
CA ILE A 37 10.63 5.50 -7.30
C ILE A 37 11.46 4.33 -6.77
N ASP A 38 10.94 3.11 -6.84
CA ASP A 38 11.66 1.92 -6.44
C ASP A 38 12.94 1.73 -7.25
N GLN A 39 12.87 1.86 -8.57
CA GLN A 39 14.04 1.83 -9.46
C GLN A 39 15.03 2.95 -9.16
N LEU A 40 14.56 4.20 -9.07
CA LEU A 40 15.42 5.37 -8.79
C LEU A 40 16.10 5.30 -7.41
N SER A 41 15.47 4.64 -6.46
CA SER A 41 16.02 4.48 -5.10
C SER A 41 16.85 3.21 -4.92
N GLY A 42 16.94 2.33 -5.91
CA GLY A 42 17.61 1.03 -5.80
C GLY A 42 16.88 0.08 -4.82
N GLY A 43 15.56 0.03 -4.86
CA GLY A 43 14.73 -0.91 -4.09
C GLY A 43 14.46 -0.47 -2.64
N ARG A 44 14.55 0.84 -2.32
CA ARG A 44 14.34 1.37 -0.98
C ARG A 44 12.90 1.83 -0.69
N LEU A 45 11.98 1.65 -1.62
CA LEU A 45 10.59 2.09 -1.44
C LEU A 45 9.81 1.14 -0.52
N LEU A 46 9.08 1.72 0.43
CA LEU A 46 8.04 1.10 1.24
C LEU A 46 6.70 1.74 0.86
N LEU A 47 5.79 0.97 0.27
CA LEU A 47 4.52 1.49 -0.23
C LEU A 47 3.43 1.42 0.84
N GLY A 48 3.23 2.50 1.56
CA GLY A 48 2.11 2.65 2.51
C GLY A 48 0.84 3.10 1.79
N VAL A 49 -0.24 2.37 1.98
CA VAL A 49 -1.53 2.55 1.28
C VAL A 49 -2.71 2.58 2.25
N ALA A 50 -3.77 3.29 1.85
CA ALA A 50 -5.01 3.41 2.61
C ALA A 50 -6.22 3.44 1.68
N SER A 51 -7.43 3.23 2.25
CA SER A 51 -8.69 3.42 1.52
C SER A 51 -9.20 4.87 1.50
N GLY A 52 -8.52 5.79 2.20
CA GLY A 52 -9.01 7.15 2.44
C GLY A 52 -10.02 7.21 3.59
N ASP A 53 -10.06 8.35 4.26
CA ASP A 53 -10.91 8.58 5.45
C ASP A 53 -11.51 9.99 5.52
N ARG A 54 -11.19 10.87 4.57
CA ARG A 54 -11.71 12.25 4.55
C ARG A 54 -12.97 12.34 3.70
N PRO A 55 -14.15 12.58 4.31
CA PRO A 55 -15.44 12.60 3.59
C PRO A 55 -15.49 13.58 2.42
N VAL A 56 -14.79 14.71 2.53
CA VAL A 56 -14.78 15.75 1.50
C VAL A 56 -14.02 15.36 0.23
N GLU A 57 -13.14 14.36 0.31
CA GLU A 57 -12.35 13.92 -0.84
C GLU A 57 -13.15 12.99 -1.77
N PHE A 58 -14.05 12.17 -1.22
CA PHE A 58 -14.77 11.18 -2.04
C PHE A 58 -15.61 11.80 -3.16
N PRO A 59 -16.45 12.84 -2.93
CA PRO A 59 -17.16 13.50 -4.01
C PRO A 59 -16.24 14.17 -5.04
N ALA A 60 -15.13 14.76 -4.58
CA ALA A 60 -14.16 15.43 -5.44
C ALA A 60 -13.50 14.50 -6.46
N PHE A 61 -13.41 13.20 -6.12
CA PHE A 61 -12.83 12.16 -6.99
C PHE A 61 -13.88 11.18 -7.53
N SER A 62 -15.18 11.48 -7.39
CA SER A 62 -16.28 10.62 -7.83
C SER A 62 -16.21 9.19 -7.26
N VAL A 63 -15.83 9.07 -6.00
CA VAL A 63 -15.70 7.79 -5.29
C VAL A 63 -16.88 7.59 -4.36
N ASP A 64 -17.48 6.41 -4.41
CA ASP A 64 -18.49 5.98 -3.44
C ASP A 64 -17.80 5.58 -2.12
N PRO A 65 -18.00 6.32 -1.01
CA PRO A 65 -17.36 6.03 0.26
C PRO A 65 -17.77 4.67 0.85
N GLU A 66 -18.95 4.16 0.52
CA GLU A 66 -19.40 2.86 1.04
C GLU A 66 -18.66 1.70 0.36
N LYS A 67 -18.29 1.85 -0.89
CA LYS A 67 -17.54 0.84 -1.67
C LYS A 67 -16.02 0.97 -1.50
N ARG A 68 -15.53 1.93 -0.72
CA ARG A 68 -14.07 2.20 -0.63
C ARG A 68 -13.24 1.00 -0.17
N GLY A 69 -13.81 0.07 0.60
CA GLY A 69 -13.12 -1.14 1.02
C GLY A 69 -12.89 -2.11 -0.14
N GLU A 70 -13.89 -2.32 -0.99
CA GLU A 70 -13.82 -3.15 -2.19
C GLU A 70 -12.89 -2.52 -3.23
N THR A 71 -13.08 -1.23 -3.51
CA THR A 71 -12.23 -0.45 -4.43
C THR A 71 -10.76 -0.48 -3.99
N PHE A 72 -10.49 -0.42 -2.69
CA PHE A 72 -9.14 -0.54 -2.15
C PHE A 72 -8.50 -1.89 -2.48
N GLN A 73 -9.21 -3.00 -2.25
CA GLN A 73 -8.71 -4.34 -2.58
C GLN A 73 -8.49 -4.51 -4.09
N GLU A 74 -9.45 -4.07 -4.89
CA GLU A 74 -9.38 -4.16 -6.34
C GLU A 74 -8.16 -3.38 -6.88
N ASN A 75 -8.00 -2.11 -6.48
CA ASN A 75 -6.89 -1.27 -6.89
C ASN A 75 -5.53 -1.83 -6.44
N LEU A 76 -5.46 -2.40 -5.24
CA LEU A 76 -4.27 -3.09 -4.77
C LEU A 76 -3.91 -4.30 -5.64
N ASN A 77 -4.93 -5.08 -6.02
CA ASN A 77 -4.73 -6.23 -6.90
C ASN A 77 -4.25 -5.82 -8.30
N VAL A 78 -4.81 -4.73 -8.86
CA VAL A 78 -4.34 -4.16 -10.14
C VAL A 78 -2.86 -3.75 -10.06
N ILE A 79 -2.47 -3.07 -8.98
CA ILE A 79 -1.07 -2.68 -8.77
C ILE A 79 -0.15 -3.91 -8.74
N ARG A 80 -0.53 -4.94 -7.98
CA ARG A 80 0.24 -6.18 -7.89
C ARG A 80 0.36 -6.88 -9.24
N GLN A 81 -0.73 -6.99 -9.98
CA GLN A 81 -0.71 -7.57 -11.32
C GLN A 81 0.18 -6.78 -12.27
N ALA A 82 0.06 -5.45 -12.28
CA ALA A 82 0.87 -4.57 -13.12
C ALA A 82 2.38 -4.68 -12.82
N HIS A 83 2.75 -4.92 -11.57
CA HIS A 83 4.15 -5.12 -11.18
C HIS A 83 4.69 -6.52 -11.54
N ARG A 84 3.85 -7.56 -11.44
CA ARG A 84 4.28 -8.97 -11.51
C ARG A 84 4.18 -9.61 -12.89
N THR A 85 3.29 -9.09 -13.75
CA THR A 85 2.99 -9.71 -15.05
C THR A 85 3.54 -8.90 -16.21
N HIS A 86 3.78 -9.59 -17.34
CA HIS A 86 4.21 -8.98 -18.60
C HIS A 86 3.16 -9.25 -19.68
N PHE A 87 2.64 -8.18 -20.30
CA PHE A 87 1.66 -8.19 -21.39
C PHE A 87 0.39 -9.01 -21.12
N LYS A 88 0.07 -9.30 -19.83
CA LYS A 88 -1.18 -9.98 -19.47
C LYS A 88 -2.30 -8.95 -19.34
N PRO A 89 -3.51 -9.27 -19.79
CA PRO A 89 -4.68 -8.45 -19.58
C PRO A 89 -4.94 -8.22 -18.09
N ILE A 90 -5.14 -6.96 -17.70
CA ILE A 90 -5.54 -6.56 -16.35
C ILE A 90 -6.89 -5.85 -16.49
N ARG A 91 -7.90 -6.30 -15.74
CA ARG A 91 -9.24 -5.68 -15.73
C ARG A 91 -9.66 -5.37 -14.32
N TRP A 92 -10.34 -4.25 -14.17
CA TRP A 92 -10.95 -3.83 -12.90
C TRP A 92 -12.22 -3.00 -13.19
N SER A 93 -13.01 -2.68 -12.17
CA SER A 93 -14.32 -2.05 -12.35
C SER A 93 -14.31 -0.72 -13.11
N HIS A 94 -13.18 0.00 -13.09
CA HIS A 94 -13.04 1.33 -13.69
C HIS A 94 -12.07 1.39 -14.87
N GLY A 95 -11.68 0.25 -15.44
CA GLY A 95 -10.82 0.23 -16.61
C GLY A 95 -10.18 -1.10 -16.94
N GLU A 96 -9.34 -1.10 -17.98
CA GLU A 96 -8.59 -2.27 -18.41
C GLU A 96 -7.26 -1.86 -19.05
N LEU A 97 -6.28 -2.74 -18.96
CA LEU A 97 -5.00 -2.66 -19.68
C LEU A 97 -4.88 -3.90 -20.55
N LEU A 98 -4.99 -3.70 -21.86
CA LEU A 98 -4.92 -4.77 -22.86
C LEU A 98 -3.80 -4.49 -23.85
N GLY A 99 -3.03 -5.54 -24.21
CA GLY A 99 -2.01 -5.44 -25.24
C GLY A 99 -0.83 -4.52 -24.92
N ALA A 100 -0.67 -4.12 -23.65
CA ALA A 100 0.39 -3.24 -23.19
C ALA A 100 0.99 -3.78 -21.88
N ASP A 101 2.18 -3.28 -21.54
CA ASP A 101 2.85 -3.59 -20.28
C ASP A 101 3.15 -2.29 -19.51
N LEU A 102 3.13 -2.37 -18.19
CA LEU A 102 3.51 -1.27 -17.33
C LEU A 102 5.01 -1.35 -17.03
N VAL A 103 5.76 -0.34 -17.44
CA VAL A 103 7.21 -0.23 -17.21
C VAL A 103 7.54 1.11 -16.54
N PRO A 104 8.59 1.17 -15.68
CA PRO A 104 9.44 0.04 -15.27
C PRO A 104 8.70 -0.95 -14.38
N LYS A 105 9.27 -2.13 -14.19
CA LYS A 105 8.90 -3.04 -13.10
C LYS A 105 9.69 -2.67 -11.84
N PRO A 106 9.24 -3.05 -10.63
CA PRO A 106 10.05 -2.92 -9.42
C PRO A 106 11.41 -3.62 -9.54
N THR A 107 12.40 -3.16 -8.77
CA THR A 107 13.75 -3.79 -8.69
C THR A 107 13.68 -5.20 -8.15
N THR A 108 12.77 -5.44 -7.23
CA THR A 108 12.42 -6.77 -6.73
C THR A 108 11.02 -7.16 -7.22
N ARG A 109 10.67 -8.42 -7.11
CA ARG A 109 9.37 -8.91 -7.58
C ARG A 109 8.18 -8.18 -6.97
N GLU A 110 8.35 -7.61 -5.77
CA GLU A 110 7.29 -6.93 -5.04
C GLU A 110 7.85 -5.79 -4.16
N ILE A 111 7.27 -4.61 -4.26
CA ILE A 111 7.56 -3.51 -3.35
C ILE A 111 6.89 -3.84 -2.00
N PRO A 112 7.62 -3.73 -0.86
CA PRO A 112 7.03 -3.95 0.44
C PRO A 112 5.81 -3.04 0.66
N LEU A 113 4.66 -3.66 0.95
CA LEU A 113 3.37 -3.01 1.08
C LEU A 113 2.97 -2.88 2.55
N PHE A 114 2.57 -1.69 2.97
CA PHE A 114 2.06 -1.41 4.31
C PHE A 114 0.64 -0.87 4.24
N VAL A 115 -0.28 -1.49 4.96
CA VAL A 115 -1.65 -0.98 5.07
C VAL A 115 -1.74 -0.01 6.23
N THR A 116 -2.38 1.16 6.00
CA THR A 116 -2.56 2.19 7.03
C THR A 116 -3.97 2.10 7.61
N GLY A 117 -4.04 2.10 8.95
CA GLY A 117 -5.29 1.85 9.66
C GLY A 117 -5.89 0.51 9.24
N HIS A 118 -7.21 0.39 9.34
CA HIS A 118 -7.89 -0.80 8.84
C HIS A 118 -8.20 -0.76 7.33
N SER A 119 -8.30 0.42 6.73
CA SER A 119 -8.66 0.57 5.31
C SER A 119 -9.93 -0.21 4.91
N ARG A 120 -10.90 -0.31 5.83
CA ARG A 120 -12.11 -1.13 5.71
C ARG A 120 -11.84 -2.64 5.56
N GLN A 121 -10.68 -3.10 6.02
CA GLN A 121 -10.29 -4.52 6.02
C GLN A 121 -10.24 -5.07 7.45
N SER A 122 -10.39 -6.38 7.59
CA SER A 122 -10.16 -7.07 8.85
C SER A 122 -8.66 -7.23 9.14
N LEU A 123 -8.30 -7.42 10.40
CA LEU A 123 -6.90 -7.53 10.80
C LEU A 123 -6.22 -8.78 10.21
N ASP A 124 -6.97 -9.89 10.11
CA ASP A 124 -6.49 -11.12 9.47
C ASP A 124 -6.18 -10.93 7.98
N TRP A 125 -7.02 -10.16 7.26
CA TRP A 125 -6.77 -9.79 5.87
C TRP A 125 -5.49 -8.95 5.77
N ILE A 126 -5.33 -7.93 6.62
CA ILE A 126 -4.13 -7.09 6.64
C ILE A 126 -2.89 -7.95 6.93
N ALA A 127 -2.98 -8.86 7.88
CA ALA A 127 -1.88 -9.76 8.24
C ALA A 127 -1.48 -10.67 7.07
N ARG A 128 -2.44 -11.19 6.29
CA ARG A 128 -2.13 -11.99 5.10
C ARG A 128 -1.56 -11.18 3.95
N GLU A 129 -2.22 -10.06 3.65
CA GLU A 129 -2.04 -9.34 2.39
C GLU A 129 -0.98 -8.23 2.43
N SER A 130 -0.44 -7.89 3.58
CA SER A 130 0.57 -6.82 3.71
C SER A 130 1.90 -7.32 4.22
N HIS A 131 2.93 -6.50 4.07
CA HIS A 131 4.26 -6.72 4.66
C HIS A 131 4.40 -6.07 6.04
N GLY A 132 3.44 -5.22 6.42
CA GLY A 132 3.39 -4.56 7.71
C GLY A 132 2.16 -3.67 7.85
N TRP A 133 1.96 -3.14 9.03
CA TRP A 133 0.80 -2.32 9.37
C TRP A 133 1.23 -0.96 9.92
N ILE A 134 0.64 0.12 9.38
CA ILE A 134 0.81 1.49 9.87
C ILE A 134 -0.45 1.85 10.65
N ASN A 135 -0.32 2.23 11.91
CA ASN A 135 -1.46 2.63 12.71
C ASN A 135 -1.21 3.98 13.39
N TYR A 136 -2.31 4.62 13.75
CA TYR A 136 -2.26 5.89 14.49
C TYR A 136 -1.81 5.65 15.93
N PRO A 137 -1.04 6.58 16.53
CA PRO A 137 -0.66 6.49 17.92
C PRO A 137 -1.90 6.55 18.83
N ARG A 138 -1.88 5.76 19.87
CA ARG A 138 -2.92 5.68 20.90
C ARG A 138 -2.27 5.80 22.27
N PRO A 139 -3.05 6.06 23.32
CA PRO A 139 -2.50 6.00 24.69
C PRO A 139 -1.77 4.68 24.93
N PRO A 140 -0.65 4.67 25.70
CA PRO A 140 0.26 3.51 25.76
C PRO A 140 -0.39 2.17 26.09
N LYS A 141 -1.39 2.17 26.99
CA LYS A 141 -2.13 0.93 27.34
C LYS A 141 -2.90 0.36 26.17
N ILE A 142 -3.58 1.22 25.39
CA ILE A 142 -4.35 0.81 24.19
C ILE A 142 -3.37 0.40 23.08
N GLN A 143 -2.30 1.16 22.89
CA GLN A 143 -1.29 0.87 21.87
C GLN A 143 -0.66 -0.50 22.08
N ARG A 144 -0.37 -0.87 23.33
CA ARG A 144 0.15 -2.20 23.64
C ARG A 144 -0.79 -3.32 23.19
N LEU A 145 -2.09 -3.21 23.49
CA LEU A 145 -3.08 -4.20 23.07
C LEU A 145 -3.15 -4.32 21.53
N ILE A 146 -3.17 -3.19 20.82
CA ILE A 146 -3.17 -3.19 19.36
C ILE A 146 -1.91 -3.90 18.79
N VAL A 147 -0.75 -3.68 19.38
CA VAL A 147 0.50 -4.32 18.95
C VAL A 147 0.47 -5.83 19.29
N GLU A 148 -0.07 -6.21 20.44
CA GLU A 148 -0.25 -7.61 20.84
C GLU A 148 -1.20 -8.33 19.88
N ASP A 149 -2.36 -7.74 19.56
CA ASP A 149 -3.31 -8.27 18.57
C ASP A 149 -2.65 -8.44 17.18
N TRP A 150 -1.90 -7.44 16.73
CA TRP A 150 -1.15 -7.52 15.47
C TRP A 150 -0.15 -8.68 15.45
N ARG A 151 0.61 -8.85 16.53
CA ARG A 151 1.59 -9.94 16.65
C ARG A 151 0.93 -11.30 16.66
N GLN A 152 -0.17 -11.45 17.41
CA GLN A 152 -0.92 -12.69 17.47
C GLN A 152 -1.52 -13.04 16.11
N GLU A 153 -2.14 -12.06 15.42
CA GLU A 153 -2.76 -12.30 14.11
C GLU A 153 -1.70 -12.61 13.04
N THR A 154 -0.57 -11.91 13.03
CA THR A 154 0.52 -12.23 12.09
C THR A 154 1.13 -13.61 12.35
N ALA A 155 1.32 -14.00 13.58
CA ALA A 155 1.80 -15.35 13.92
C ALA A 155 0.82 -16.44 13.44
N LYS A 156 -0.48 -16.22 13.62
CA LYS A 156 -1.54 -17.13 13.17
C LYS A 156 -1.59 -17.26 11.65
N GLN A 157 -1.50 -16.14 10.91
CA GLN A 157 -1.66 -16.11 9.46
C GLN A 157 -0.38 -16.44 8.69
N CYS A 158 0.79 -16.13 9.26
CA CYS A 158 2.07 -16.15 8.54
C CYS A 158 3.17 -16.92 9.27
N GLY A 159 2.87 -17.55 10.39
CA GLY A 159 3.85 -18.30 11.18
C GLY A 159 4.97 -17.41 11.74
N ALA A 160 6.23 -17.81 11.54
CA ALA A 160 7.39 -17.10 12.08
C ALA A 160 7.81 -15.84 11.28
N ILE A 161 7.06 -15.47 10.26
CA ILE A 161 7.40 -14.28 9.43
C ILE A 161 7.11 -13.03 10.24
N TYR A 162 8.17 -12.25 10.51
CA TYR A 162 8.03 -10.97 11.18
C TYR A 162 7.43 -9.91 10.24
N LYS A 163 6.34 -9.26 10.67
CA LYS A 163 5.74 -8.13 9.98
C LYS A 163 5.75 -6.90 10.88
N PRO A 164 6.45 -5.82 10.49
CA PRO A 164 6.60 -4.64 11.32
C PRO A 164 5.26 -3.93 11.58
N PHE A 165 5.18 -3.32 12.75
CA PHE A 165 4.15 -2.37 13.13
C PHE A 165 4.79 -0.98 13.14
N LEU A 166 4.20 -0.03 12.43
CA LEU A 166 4.69 1.35 12.28
C LEU A 166 3.67 2.32 12.85
N GLN A 167 4.15 3.40 13.45
CA GLN A 167 3.33 4.53 13.89
C GLN A 167 4.08 5.84 13.72
N SER A 168 3.36 6.93 13.51
CA SER A 168 3.93 8.28 13.59
C SER A 168 4.18 8.65 15.05
N LEU A 169 5.25 9.40 15.28
CA LEU A 169 5.52 10.05 16.56
C LEU A 169 5.20 11.53 16.39
N TYR A 170 4.41 12.08 17.32
CA TYR A 170 4.09 13.51 17.40
C TYR A 170 4.71 14.11 18.64
#